data_391a2d2d9bd6444da7cf9e2e11858e8b
#
_entry.id   391a2d2d9bd6444da7cf9e2e11858e8b
#
_cell.length_a   1.000
_cell.length_b   1.000
_cell.length_c   1.000
_cell.angle_alpha   90.00
_cell.angle_beta   90.00
_cell.angle_gamma   90.00
#
_symmetry.space_group_name_H-M   'P 1'
#
loop_
_entity.id
_entity.type
_entity.pdbx_description
1 polymer ?
#
loop_
_entity_poly.entity_id
_entity_poly.type
_entity_poly.pdbx_seq_one_letter_code
_entity_poly.pdbx_strand_id
1 'polypeptide(L)'
;MRLPSFYILKDPLTRGQVAKLLGESETPEHANEPMTGLTINEIESLQATIQTAFDSKNEKQSLEARLPSFPEWNHAFSNIHLEPGFVEILCDAAATSHRGGMMDGRPRPRETDGPLQHHRLAVEMHPRKTGTHATSNIPVDRPLPNTVLRFVLSPDREEPARCVPMSADVLGNLRTEIIWTTILGIIPSFLIPVIRGFGSYAIDGWANLLFGGLVAGFVTGAIWRPRRPSIPYEDGVQESDGLLANVSQ
;
A
#
# COMPACT_ATOMS: atom_id res chain seq x y z
N MET A 1 1.45 -6.96 9.30
CA MET A 1 0.16 -6.78 8.63
C MET A 1 -0.74 -7.94 9.02
N ARG A 2 -1.96 -7.69 9.49
CA ARG A 2 -2.94 -8.76 9.80
C ARG A 2 -3.97 -8.77 8.67
N LEU A 3 -4.03 -9.85 7.92
CA LEU A 3 -5.10 -10.12 6.98
C LEU A 3 -6.14 -11.00 7.68
N PRO A 4 -7.45 -10.71 7.59
CA PRO A 4 -8.48 -11.65 7.99
C PRO A 4 -8.49 -12.85 7.05
N SER A 5 -9.22 -13.88 7.43
CA SER A 5 -9.52 -14.97 6.50
C SER A 5 -10.46 -14.46 5.42
N PHE A 6 -10.14 -14.74 4.17
CA PHE A 6 -10.92 -14.36 2.99
C PHE A 6 -10.94 -15.50 1.98
N TYR A 7 -11.90 -15.47 1.08
CA TYR A 7 -11.97 -16.39 -0.06
C TYR A 7 -11.57 -15.64 -1.32
N ILE A 8 -10.75 -16.25 -2.16
CA ILE A 8 -10.33 -15.69 -3.45
C ILE A 8 -10.51 -16.73 -4.56
N LEU A 9 -10.96 -16.29 -5.72
CA LEU A 9 -11.02 -17.15 -6.89
C LEU A 9 -9.60 -17.58 -7.30
N LYS A 10 -9.42 -18.87 -7.55
CA LYS A 10 -8.12 -19.40 -7.99
C LYS A 10 -7.71 -18.86 -9.36
N ASP A 11 -8.65 -18.83 -10.28
CA ASP A 11 -8.45 -18.37 -11.65
C ASP A 11 -9.22 -17.07 -11.90
N PRO A 12 -8.80 -16.22 -12.85
CA PRO A 12 -9.60 -15.08 -13.29
C PRO A 12 -10.97 -15.52 -13.80
N LEU A 13 -11.96 -14.63 -13.74
CA LEU A 13 -13.29 -14.92 -14.28
C LEU A 13 -13.23 -15.22 -15.77
N THR A 14 -13.93 -16.29 -16.17
CA THR A 14 -14.07 -16.66 -17.57
C THR A 14 -15.26 -15.98 -18.22
N ARG A 15 -15.26 -15.91 -19.56
CA ARG A 15 -16.38 -15.37 -20.36
C ARG A 15 -17.69 -16.06 -20.05
N GLY A 16 -17.69 -17.39 -19.93
CA GLY A 16 -18.88 -18.16 -19.61
C GLY A 16 -19.41 -17.89 -18.19
N GLN A 17 -18.52 -17.65 -17.21
CA GLN A 17 -18.93 -17.26 -15.86
C GLN A 17 -19.56 -15.87 -15.84
N VAL A 18 -18.97 -14.91 -16.55
CA VAL A 18 -19.50 -13.54 -16.65
C VAL A 18 -20.86 -13.54 -17.33
N ALA A 19 -21.01 -14.22 -18.49
CA ALA A 19 -22.28 -14.35 -19.20
C ALA A 19 -23.39 -14.92 -18.28
N LYS A 20 -23.05 -15.97 -17.52
CA LYS A 20 -23.99 -16.57 -16.57
C LYS A 20 -24.38 -15.64 -15.44
N LEU A 21 -23.42 -14.84 -14.92
CA LEU A 21 -23.70 -13.85 -13.86
C LEU A 21 -24.58 -12.69 -14.36
N LEU A 22 -24.41 -12.30 -15.62
CA LEU A 22 -25.23 -11.28 -16.27
C LEU A 22 -26.60 -11.80 -16.77
N GLY A 23 -26.86 -13.10 -16.64
CA GLY A 23 -28.14 -13.72 -17.06
C GLY A 23 -28.26 -13.90 -18.55
N GLU A 24 -27.15 -13.94 -19.28
CA GLU A 24 -27.15 -14.23 -20.71
C GLU A 24 -27.58 -15.68 -20.99
N SER A 25 -28.47 -15.87 -21.94
CA SER A 25 -29.04 -17.18 -22.26
C SER A 25 -28.13 -18.03 -23.14
N GLU A 26 -27.24 -17.41 -23.90
CA GLU A 26 -26.31 -18.09 -24.80
C GLU A 26 -24.95 -18.26 -24.17
N THR A 27 -24.35 -19.46 -24.35
CA THR A 27 -22.97 -19.68 -23.93
C THR A 27 -22.04 -18.98 -24.93
N PRO A 28 -21.20 -18.05 -24.49
CA PRO A 28 -20.34 -17.31 -25.39
C PRO A 28 -19.31 -18.23 -26.04
N GLU A 29 -18.91 -17.89 -27.25
CA GLU A 29 -17.75 -18.51 -27.90
C GLU A 29 -16.53 -18.33 -26.97
N HIS A 30 -15.72 -19.38 -26.85
CA HIS A 30 -14.57 -19.40 -25.94
C HIS A 30 -14.93 -19.17 -24.43
N ALA A 31 -16.02 -19.81 -23.99
CA ALA A 31 -16.54 -19.67 -22.64
C ALA A 31 -15.53 -19.90 -21.49
N ASN A 32 -14.51 -20.73 -21.74
CA ASN A 32 -13.47 -21.06 -20.75
C ASN A 32 -12.28 -20.08 -20.76
N GLU A 33 -12.20 -19.17 -21.73
CA GLU A 33 -11.16 -18.17 -21.75
C GLU A 33 -11.42 -17.08 -20.71
N PRO A 34 -10.34 -16.46 -20.15
CA PRO A 34 -10.48 -15.33 -19.25
C PRO A 34 -11.28 -14.19 -19.88
N MET A 35 -12.18 -13.60 -19.12
CA MET A 35 -12.89 -12.40 -19.54
C MET A 35 -11.95 -11.20 -19.48
N THR A 36 -11.84 -10.48 -20.60
CA THR A 36 -10.96 -9.32 -20.74
C THR A 36 -11.72 -8.09 -21.21
N GLY A 37 -11.15 -6.91 -20.99
CA GLY A 37 -11.65 -5.67 -21.57
C GLY A 37 -12.94 -5.16 -20.95
N LEU A 38 -13.25 -5.52 -19.73
CA LEU A 38 -14.40 -4.98 -19.00
C LEU A 38 -14.14 -3.52 -18.58
N THR A 39 -15.17 -2.72 -18.72
CA THR A 39 -15.22 -1.36 -18.16
C THR A 39 -15.42 -1.40 -16.66
N ILE A 40 -15.10 -0.33 -15.97
CA ILE A 40 -15.30 -0.25 -14.52
C ILE A 40 -16.78 -0.41 -14.13
N ASN A 41 -17.70 0.10 -14.94
CA ASN A 41 -19.15 -0.02 -14.69
C ASN A 41 -19.62 -1.48 -14.81
N GLU A 42 -19.09 -2.23 -15.75
CA GLU A 42 -19.37 -3.67 -15.89
C GLU A 42 -18.81 -4.46 -14.71
N ILE A 43 -17.61 -4.11 -14.24
CA ILE A 43 -17.00 -4.71 -13.05
C ILE A 43 -17.85 -4.44 -11.80
N GLU A 44 -18.32 -3.20 -11.61
CA GLU A 44 -19.20 -2.82 -10.49
C GLU A 44 -20.56 -3.53 -10.56
N SER A 45 -21.11 -3.69 -11.75
CA SER A 45 -22.36 -4.46 -11.96
C SER A 45 -22.18 -5.94 -11.63
N LEU A 46 -21.07 -6.54 -12.04
CA LEU A 46 -20.74 -7.92 -11.68
C LEU A 46 -20.53 -8.07 -10.17
N GLN A 47 -19.85 -7.14 -9.54
CA GLN A 47 -19.66 -7.10 -8.09
C GLN A 47 -21.00 -7.08 -7.37
N ALA A 48 -21.92 -6.19 -7.75
CA ALA A 48 -23.26 -6.10 -7.17
C ALA A 48 -24.07 -7.40 -7.37
N THR A 49 -23.97 -8.02 -8.53
CA THR A 49 -24.63 -9.28 -8.84
C THR A 49 -24.10 -10.41 -7.94
N ILE A 50 -22.78 -10.52 -7.79
CA ILE A 50 -22.16 -11.52 -6.92
C ILE A 50 -22.55 -11.29 -5.46
N GLN A 51 -22.51 -10.03 -4.99
CA GLN A 51 -22.93 -9.67 -3.64
C GLN A 51 -24.36 -10.10 -3.37
N THR A 52 -25.29 -9.74 -4.25
CA THR A 52 -26.71 -10.12 -4.15
C THR A 52 -26.90 -11.62 -4.11
N ALA A 53 -26.19 -12.36 -4.97
CA ALA A 53 -26.27 -13.81 -5.00
C ALA A 53 -25.68 -14.46 -3.74
N PHE A 54 -24.67 -13.85 -3.13
CA PHE A 54 -24.08 -14.31 -1.89
C PHE A 54 -25.01 -14.05 -0.70
N ASP A 55 -25.52 -12.84 -0.55
CA ASP A 55 -26.40 -12.42 0.55
C ASP A 55 -27.68 -13.25 0.59
N SER A 56 -28.23 -13.60 -0.58
CA SER A 56 -29.43 -14.46 -0.68
C SER A 56 -29.22 -15.88 -0.12
N LYS A 57 -27.97 -16.36 -0.03
CA LYS A 57 -27.62 -17.71 0.42
C LYS A 57 -27.05 -17.76 1.83
N ASN A 58 -26.49 -16.66 2.32
CA ASN A 58 -25.69 -16.62 3.54
C ASN A 58 -26.06 -15.44 4.46
N GLU A 59 -27.23 -15.48 5.07
CA GLU A 59 -27.71 -14.42 5.98
C GLU A 59 -26.83 -14.17 7.22
N LYS A 60 -25.91 -15.08 7.54
CA LYS A 60 -25.13 -15.05 8.80
C LYS A 60 -23.72 -14.51 8.69
N GLN A 61 -23.21 -14.31 7.50
CA GLN A 61 -21.82 -13.85 7.30
C GLN A 61 -21.82 -12.54 6.52
N SER A 62 -21.35 -11.48 7.17
CA SER A 62 -21.11 -10.20 6.50
C SER A 62 -19.78 -10.30 5.72
N LEU A 63 -19.86 -10.76 4.47
CA LEU A 63 -18.74 -10.79 3.55
C LEU A 63 -19.02 -9.85 2.38
N GLU A 64 -18.04 -9.03 2.06
CA GLU A 64 -18.06 -8.14 0.91
C GLU A 64 -17.45 -8.82 -0.32
N ALA A 65 -18.20 -8.88 -1.42
CA ALA A 65 -17.71 -9.30 -2.72
C ALA A 65 -17.07 -8.13 -3.44
N ARG A 66 -15.77 -8.18 -3.72
CA ARG A 66 -15.04 -7.10 -4.39
C ARG A 66 -13.81 -7.62 -5.14
N LEU A 67 -13.16 -6.77 -5.89
CA LEU A 67 -11.82 -7.05 -6.39
C LEU A 67 -10.84 -7.23 -5.22
N PRO A 68 -9.82 -8.06 -5.35
CA PRO A 68 -8.82 -8.24 -4.31
C PRO A 68 -8.05 -6.93 -4.04
N SER A 69 -7.69 -6.70 -2.79
CA SER A 69 -6.65 -5.73 -2.47
C SER A 69 -5.27 -6.32 -2.78
N PHE A 70 -4.29 -5.48 -2.99
CA PHE A 70 -2.91 -5.94 -3.23
C PHE A 70 -2.36 -6.85 -2.11
N PRO A 71 -2.58 -6.56 -0.83
CA PRO A 71 -2.20 -7.47 0.23
C PRO A 71 -2.86 -8.86 0.17
N GLU A 72 -4.16 -8.93 -0.14
CA GLU A 72 -4.89 -10.18 -0.29
C GLU A 72 -4.37 -10.96 -1.49
N TRP A 73 -4.23 -10.30 -2.63
CA TRP A 73 -3.69 -10.88 -3.84
C TRP A 73 -2.27 -11.42 -3.63
N ASN A 74 -1.40 -10.62 -3.04
CA ASN A 74 -0.02 -11.01 -2.78
C ASN A 74 0.09 -12.16 -1.77
N HIS A 75 -0.79 -12.20 -0.77
CA HIS A 75 -0.86 -13.33 0.18
C HIS A 75 -1.29 -14.63 -0.52
N ALA A 76 -2.23 -14.54 -1.44
CA ALA A 76 -2.75 -15.68 -2.19
C ALA A 76 -1.87 -16.09 -3.38
N PHE A 77 -0.87 -15.30 -3.76
CA PHE A 77 -0.10 -15.42 -5.01
C PHE A 77 0.41 -16.83 -5.31
N SER A 78 0.85 -17.58 -4.31
CA SER A 78 1.32 -18.97 -4.49
C SER A 78 0.21 -19.97 -4.81
N ASN A 79 -1.05 -19.62 -4.57
CA ASN A 79 -2.21 -20.50 -4.68
C ASN A 79 -3.17 -20.11 -5.82
N ILE A 80 -2.96 -18.94 -6.40
CA ILE A 80 -3.76 -18.41 -7.52
C ILE A 80 -2.99 -18.56 -8.84
N HIS A 81 -3.74 -18.56 -9.93
CA HIS A 81 -3.18 -18.68 -11.27
C HIS A 81 -3.41 -17.40 -12.07
N LEU A 82 -2.35 -16.86 -12.63
CA LEU A 82 -2.37 -15.75 -13.57
C LEU A 82 -1.42 -16.09 -14.73
N GLU A 83 -1.96 -16.16 -15.93
CA GLU A 83 -1.17 -16.45 -17.13
C GLU A 83 -0.32 -15.23 -17.55
N PRO A 84 0.91 -15.45 -18.04
CA PRO A 84 1.73 -14.38 -18.58
C PRO A 84 1.04 -13.63 -19.72
N GLY A 85 1.14 -12.31 -19.73
CA GLY A 85 0.52 -11.45 -20.73
C GLY A 85 -0.82 -10.87 -20.31
N PHE A 86 -1.45 -11.40 -19.26
CA PHE A 86 -2.60 -10.75 -18.64
C PHE A 86 -2.19 -9.84 -17.50
N VAL A 87 -2.96 -8.76 -17.35
CA VAL A 87 -2.83 -7.78 -16.27
C VAL A 87 -4.09 -7.87 -15.42
N GLU A 88 -3.95 -8.17 -14.15
CA GLU A 88 -5.08 -8.31 -13.26
C GLU A 88 -5.33 -7.01 -12.49
N ILE A 89 -6.56 -6.49 -12.59
CA ILE A 89 -6.98 -5.26 -11.90
C ILE A 89 -7.29 -5.56 -10.44
N LEU A 90 -6.82 -4.66 -9.54
CA LEU A 90 -7.08 -4.73 -8.11
C LEU A 90 -8.06 -3.64 -7.65
N CYS A 91 -8.56 -3.79 -6.43
CA CYS A 91 -9.43 -2.79 -5.82
C CYS A 91 -8.67 -1.53 -5.38
N ASP A 92 -7.37 -1.65 -5.12
CA ASP A 92 -6.54 -0.53 -4.66
C ASP A 92 -6.46 0.58 -5.68
N ALA A 93 -6.61 1.82 -5.21
CA ALA A 93 -6.26 2.98 -6.00
C ALA A 93 -4.76 3.04 -6.26
N ALA A 94 -4.39 3.48 -7.44
CA ALA A 94 -3.00 3.75 -7.77
C ALA A 94 -2.47 4.92 -6.93
N ALA A 95 -1.20 4.84 -6.52
CA ALA A 95 -0.58 5.87 -5.72
C ALA A 95 0.92 5.98 -6.01
N THR A 96 1.46 7.19 -5.83
CA THR A 96 2.89 7.47 -6.00
C THR A 96 3.73 7.11 -4.79
N SER A 97 3.09 6.87 -3.64
CA SER A 97 3.78 6.56 -2.39
C SER A 97 2.99 5.55 -1.55
N HIS A 98 3.63 4.98 -0.54
CA HIS A 98 2.95 4.11 0.43
C HIS A 98 2.16 4.87 1.51
N ARG A 99 2.23 6.20 1.55
CA ARG A 99 1.47 7.03 2.51
C ARG A 99 -0.02 6.84 2.28
N GLY A 100 -0.79 6.75 3.36
CA GLY A 100 -2.23 6.46 3.29
C GLY A 100 -2.58 5.03 2.86
N GLY A 101 -1.59 4.18 2.60
CA GLY A 101 -1.83 2.77 2.29
C GLY A 101 -2.41 2.03 3.49
N MET A 102 -3.35 1.13 3.25
CA MET A 102 -3.98 0.34 4.30
C MET A 102 -3.02 -0.70 4.87
N MET A 103 -3.01 -0.85 6.19
CA MET A 103 -2.15 -1.80 6.90
C MET A 103 -2.88 -3.09 7.30
N ASP A 104 -4.17 -3.12 7.12
CA ASP A 104 -5.06 -4.20 7.56
C ASP A 104 -5.61 -5.05 6.41
N GLY A 105 -5.16 -4.80 5.19
CA GLY A 105 -5.58 -5.54 4.00
C GLY A 105 -6.83 -5.01 3.31
N ARG A 106 -7.45 -3.93 3.82
CA ARG A 106 -8.47 -3.22 3.05
C ARG A 106 -7.86 -2.61 1.80
N PRO A 107 -8.66 -2.41 0.75
CA PRO A 107 -8.17 -1.71 -0.43
C PRO A 107 -7.87 -0.24 -0.12
N ARG A 108 -6.84 0.29 -0.76
CA ARG A 108 -6.53 1.70 -0.68
C ARG A 108 -7.65 2.52 -1.31
N PRO A 109 -8.20 3.52 -0.61
CA PRO A 109 -9.22 4.41 -1.18
C PRO A 109 -8.63 5.28 -2.29
N ARG A 110 -9.49 5.78 -3.18
CA ARG A 110 -9.09 6.74 -4.22
C ARG A 110 -8.64 8.05 -3.58
N GLU A 111 -7.55 8.59 -4.08
CA GLU A 111 -7.19 9.98 -3.81
C GLU A 111 -8.15 10.88 -4.60
N THR A 112 -8.64 11.93 -3.95
CA THR A 112 -9.58 12.89 -4.59
C THR A 112 -8.90 13.75 -5.63
N ASP A 113 -7.59 13.97 -5.47
CA ASP A 113 -6.80 14.86 -6.31
C ASP A 113 -5.49 14.20 -6.73
N GLY A 114 -5.04 14.50 -7.92
CA GLY A 114 -3.73 14.10 -8.40
C GLY A 114 -3.74 13.33 -9.73
N PRO A 115 -2.57 13.09 -10.31
CA PRO A 115 -2.44 12.48 -11.64
C PRO A 115 -2.91 11.02 -11.72
N LEU A 116 -3.03 10.34 -10.58
CA LEU A 116 -3.43 8.94 -10.51
C LEU A 116 -4.87 8.73 -10.01
N GLN A 117 -5.67 9.80 -9.86
CA GLN A 117 -7.06 9.71 -9.38
C GLN A 117 -7.95 8.76 -10.22
N HIS A 118 -7.66 8.60 -11.51
CA HIS A 118 -8.38 7.72 -12.44
C HIS A 118 -7.61 6.42 -12.74
N HIS A 119 -6.67 6.03 -11.88
CA HIS A 119 -5.91 4.80 -12.04
C HIS A 119 -6.14 3.85 -10.85
N ARG A 120 -6.12 2.57 -11.16
CA ARG A 120 -6.08 1.49 -10.16
C ARG A 120 -4.76 0.75 -10.25
N LEU A 121 -4.38 0.16 -9.13
CA LEU A 121 -3.27 -0.77 -9.08
C LEU A 121 -3.63 -2.04 -9.85
N ALA A 122 -2.69 -2.53 -10.60
CA ALA A 122 -2.81 -3.80 -11.29
C ALA A 122 -1.53 -4.64 -11.11
N VAL A 123 -1.64 -5.91 -11.30
CA VAL A 123 -0.55 -6.87 -11.16
C VAL A 123 -0.44 -7.73 -12.41
N GLU A 124 0.78 -8.09 -12.76
CA GLU A 124 1.09 -8.98 -13.87
C GLU A 124 2.22 -9.94 -13.49
N MET A 125 2.31 -11.06 -14.18
CA MET A 125 3.47 -11.95 -14.03
C MET A 125 4.71 -11.24 -14.56
N HIS A 126 5.79 -11.24 -13.75
CA HIS A 126 7.02 -10.54 -14.12
C HIS A 126 7.63 -11.18 -15.39
N PRO A 127 7.85 -10.42 -16.48
CA PRO A 127 8.22 -10.98 -17.79
C PRO A 127 9.57 -11.70 -17.82
N ARG A 128 10.45 -11.41 -16.86
CA ARG A 128 11.83 -11.95 -16.83
C ARG A 128 12.15 -12.81 -15.60
N LYS A 129 11.26 -12.83 -14.59
CA LYS A 129 11.51 -13.56 -13.33
C LYS A 129 10.35 -14.47 -13.05
N THR A 130 10.53 -15.75 -13.30
CA THR A 130 9.53 -16.78 -13.04
C THR A 130 9.13 -16.79 -11.56
N GLY A 131 7.84 -16.94 -11.28
CA GLY A 131 7.33 -17.00 -9.91
C GLY A 131 7.33 -15.68 -9.15
N THR A 132 7.48 -14.54 -9.85
CA THR A 132 7.36 -13.21 -9.28
C THR A 132 6.35 -12.38 -10.09
N HIS A 133 5.82 -11.36 -9.47
CA HIS A 133 4.88 -10.43 -10.11
C HIS A 133 5.47 -9.02 -10.18
N ALA A 134 4.92 -8.21 -11.06
CA ALA A 134 5.16 -6.78 -11.16
C ALA A 134 3.85 -6.04 -10.92
N THR A 135 3.95 -4.81 -10.44
CA THR A 135 2.80 -3.93 -10.26
C THR A 135 2.83 -2.82 -11.31
N SER A 136 1.67 -2.46 -11.81
CA SER A 136 1.47 -1.36 -12.74
C SER A 136 0.24 -0.54 -12.34
N ASN A 137 0.09 0.64 -12.92
CA ASN A 137 -1.09 1.48 -12.73
C ASN A 137 -1.85 1.52 -14.05
N ILE A 138 -3.11 1.11 -14.03
CA ILE A 138 -3.96 1.10 -15.22
C ILE A 138 -5.09 2.13 -15.11
N PRO A 139 -5.43 2.81 -16.21
CA PRO A 139 -6.55 3.72 -16.24
C PRO A 139 -7.88 2.96 -16.08
N VAL A 140 -8.84 3.57 -15.37
CA VAL A 140 -10.18 2.99 -15.15
C VAL A 140 -11.22 3.55 -16.10
N ASP A 141 -10.87 4.59 -16.85
CA ASP A 141 -11.76 5.30 -17.78
C ASP A 141 -11.95 4.57 -19.12
N ARG A 142 -11.13 3.56 -19.40
CA ARG A 142 -11.21 2.78 -20.63
C ARG A 142 -10.84 1.32 -20.39
N PRO A 143 -11.49 0.38 -21.09
CA PRO A 143 -11.14 -1.03 -21.02
C PRO A 143 -9.79 -1.29 -21.69
N LEU A 144 -9.00 -2.21 -21.12
CA LEU A 144 -7.76 -2.69 -21.70
C LEU A 144 -7.92 -4.14 -22.16
N PRO A 145 -7.48 -4.49 -23.37
CA PRO A 145 -7.78 -5.79 -23.98
C PRO A 145 -7.19 -6.99 -23.26
N ASN A 146 -6.14 -6.79 -22.47
CA ASN A 146 -5.46 -7.84 -21.70
C ASN A 146 -5.77 -7.77 -20.19
N THR A 147 -6.70 -6.93 -19.76
CA THR A 147 -7.06 -6.81 -18.36
C THR A 147 -8.05 -7.88 -17.96
N VAL A 148 -7.69 -8.66 -16.96
CA VAL A 148 -8.51 -9.70 -16.33
C VAL A 148 -8.87 -9.30 -14.91
N LEU A 149 -9.82 -10.02 -14.32
CA LEU A 149 -10.26 -9.77 -12.96
C LEU A 149 -10.62 -11.07 -12.23
N ARG A 150 -10.53 -11.05 -10.91
CA ARG A 150 -11.10 -12.05 -10.01
C ARG A 150 -11.79 -11.35 -8.86
N PHE A 151 -12.64 -12.09 -8.16
CA PHE A 151 -13.30 -11.57 -6.97
C PHE A 151 -12.79 -12.25 -5.71
N VAL A 152 -12.85 -11.51 -4.61
CA VAL A 152 -12.69 -12.01 -3.25
C VAL A 152 -13.99 -11.82 -2.49
N LEU A 153 -14.19 -12.70 -1.49
CA LEU A 153 -15.16 -12.48 -0.43
C LEU A 153 -14.36 -12.22 0.84
N SER A 154 -14.37 -11.00 1.31
CA SER A 154 -13.61 -10.55 2.49
C SER A 154 -14.58 -10.06 3.56
N PRO A 155 -14.29 -10.31 4.86
CA PRO A 155 -15.16 -9.85 5.93
C PRO A 155 -15.31 -8.33 5.89
N ASP A 156 -16.56 -7.86 6.01
CA ASP A 156 -16.82 -6.47 6.29
C ASP A 156 -16.31 -6.12 7.68
N ARG A 157 -15.73 -4.93 7.86
CA ARG A 157 -15.09 -4.52 9.10
C ARG A 157 -15.57 -3.15 9.51
N GLU A 158 -16.21 -3.12 10.67
CA GLU A 158 -16.66 -1.89 11.32
C GLU A 158 -15.49 -1.13 12.00
N GLU A 159 -14.39 -1.83 12.32
CA GLU A 159 -13.24 -1.20 12.96
C GLU A 159 -12.60 -0.11 12.09
N PRO A 160 -12.11 0.98 12.71
CA PRO A 160 -11.43 2.05 11.97
C PRO A 160 -10.22 1.50 11.20
N ALA A 161 -10.04 2.00 9.99
CA ALA A 161 -8.96 1.55 9.12
C ALA A 161 -7.59 1.98 9.66
N ARG A 162 -6.64 1.04 9.66
CA ARG A 162 -5.24 1.34 9.99
C ARG A 162 -4.48 1.69 8.72
N CYS A 163 -4.03 2.94 8.65
CA CYS A 163 -3.33 3.47 7.49
C CYS A 163 -1.89 3.85 7.81
N VAL A 164 -1.04 3.78 6.81
CA VAL A 164 0.30 4.41 6.87
C VAL A 164 0.10 5.92 6.98
N PRO A 165 0.75 6.63 7.93
CA PRO A 165 0.57 8.06 8.10
C PRO A 165 0.81 8.86 6.82
N MET A 166 -0.08 9.81 6.52
CA MET A 166 0.04 10.70 5.36
C MET A 166 1.17 11.71 5.52
N SER A 167 1.37 12.21 6.74
CA SER A 167 2.42 13.16 7.06
C SER A 167 3.70 12.46 7.55
N ALA A 168 4.84 13.05 7.24
CA ALA A 168 6.09 12.63 7.86
C ALA A 168 6.06 13.05 9.34
N ASP A 169 6.52 12.18 10.23
CA ASP A 169 6.78 12.53 11.62
C ASP A 169 7.98 13.49 11.72
N VAL A 170 7.71 14.79 11.52
CA VAL A 170 8.74 15.83 11.52
C VAL A 170 9.37 15.96 12.91
N LEU A 171 8.57 15.86 13.96
CA LEU A 171 9.05 16.00 15.35
C LEU A 171 9.91 14.81 15.76
N GLY A 172 9.50 13.59 15.47
CA GLY A 172 10.29 12.39 15.74
C GLY A 172 11.60 12.36 14.94
N ASN A 173 11.56 12.77 13.67
CA ASN A 173 12.76 12.90 12.84
C ASN A 173 13.69 13.99 13.41
N LEU A 174 13.19 15.16 13.78
CA LEU A 174 13.97 16.23 14.40
C LEU A 174 14.60 15.78 15.73
N ARG A 175 13.83 15.14 16.59
CA ARG A 175 14.32 14.57 17.85
C ARG A 175 15.47 13.58 17.60
N THR A 176 15.31 12.71 16.64
CA THR A 176 16.34 11.73 16.27
C THR A 176 17.61 12.41 15.75
N GLU A 177 17.47 13.44 14.90
CA GLU A 177 18.59 14.23 14.42
C GLU A 177 19.34 14.97 15.55
N ILE A 178 18.60 15.58 16.48
CA ILE A 178 19.20 16.25 17.64
C ILE A 178 19.99 15.25 18.51
N ILE A 179 19.41 14.08 18.81
CA ILE A 179 20.07 13.05 19.63
C ILE A 179 21.36 12.59 18.95
N TRP A 180 21.33 12.25 17.67
CA TRP A 180 22.52 11.76 16.97
C TRP A 180 23.57 12.85 16.75
N THR A 181 23.16 14.09 16.46
CA THR A 181 24.08 15.22 16.37
C THR A 181 24.77 15.50 17.72
N THR A 182 24.03 15.34 18.80
CA THR A 182 24.59 15.46 20.16
C THR A 182 25.60 14.36 20.43
N ILE A 183 25.27 13.09 20.15
CA ILE A 183 26.15 11.94 20.41
C ILE A 183 27.39 11.96 19.53
N LEU A 184 27.24 12.24 18.23
CA LEU A 184 28.34 12.15 17.27
C LEU A 184 29.10 13.46 17.06
N GLY A 185 28.51 14.60 17.35
CA GLY A 185 29.09 15.92 17.14
C GLY A 185 29.46 16.63 18.45
N ILE A 186 28.45 16.89 19.29
CA ILE A 186 28.61 17.73 20.48
C ILE A 186 29.47 17.01 21.53
N ILE A 187 29.11 15.81 21.94
CA ILE A 187 29.84 15.06 22.97
C ILE A 187 31.32 14.89 22.63
N PRO A 188 31.72 14.44 21.44
CA PRO A 188 33.13 14.34 21.08
C PRO A 188 33.85 15.68 21.06
N SER A 189 33.19 16.78 20.66
CA SER A 189 33.83 18.11 20.66
C SER A 189 34.22 18.60 22.04
N PHE A 190 33.53 18.18 23.09
CA PHE A 190 33.90 18.47 24.50
C PHE A 190 34.89 17.41 25.04
N LEU A 191 34.69 16.15 24.70
CA LEU A 191 35.47 15.05 25.24
C LEU A 191 36.94 15.10 24.77
N ILE A 192 37.19 15.47 23.52
CA ILE A 192 38.55 15.52 22.94
C ILE A 192 39.43 16.56 23.68
N PRO A 193 38.99 17.83 23.93
CA PRO A 193 39.78 18.76 24.73
C PRO A 193 40.05 18.29 26.15
N VAL A 194 39.05 17.66 26.80
CA VAL A 194 39.21 17.11 28.17
C VAL A 194 40.29 16.03 28.19
N ILE A 195 40.27 15.07 27.27
CA ILE A 195 41.27 13.99 27.19
C ILE A 195 42.66 14.52 26.84
N ARG A 196 42.72 15.60 26.05
CA ARG A 196 44.01 16.21 25.64
C ARG A 196 44.56 17.26 26.64
N GLY A 197 43.89 17.46 27.77
CA GLY A 197 44.40 18.28 28.87
C GLY A 197 44.31 19.80 28.68
N PHE A 198 43.30 20.30 27.94
CA PHE A 198 43.03 21.74 27.78
C PHE A 198 44.22 22.63 27.37
N GLY A 199 45.12 22.11 26.55
CA GLY A 199 46.21 22.94 26.00
C GLY A 199 45.69 24.08 25.13
N SER A 200 46.49 25.16 24.95
CA SER A 200 46.10 26.34 24.18
C SER A 200 45.56 25.98 22.79
N TYR A 201 46.15 25.02 22.09
CA TYR A 201 45.67 24.52 20.81
C TYR A 201 44.28 23.91 20.89
N ALA A 202 43.92 23.21 21.97
CA ALA A 202 42.63 22.61 22.16
C ALA A 202 41.55 23.68 22.42
N ILE A 203 41.88 24.79 23.08
CA ILE A 203 40.99 25.91 23.33
C ILE A 203 40.77 26.73 22.06
N ASP A 204 41.84 27.06 21.34
CA ASP A 204 41.81 27.84 20.12
C ASP A 204 41.12 27.10 18.98
N GLY A 205 41.28 25.77 18.91
CA GLY A 205 40.68 24.91 17.92
C GLY A 205 39.26 24.38 18.24
N TRP A 206 38.77 24.60 19.47
CA TRP A 206 37.52 24.02 19.94
C TRP A 206 36.29 24.41 19.11
N ALA A 207 36.18 25.68 18.74
CA ALA A 207 35.07 26.17 17.93
C ALA A 207 35.00 25.46 16.57
N ASN A 208 36.15 25.20 15.93
CA ASN A 208 36.23 24.46 14.69
C ASN A 208 35.82 22.98 14.88
N LEU A 209 36.23 22.38 16.00
CA LEU A 209 35.87 21.00 16.34
C LEU A 209 34.35 20.86 16.58
N LEU A 210 33.76 21.80 17.33
CA LEU A 210 32.33 21.85 17.56
C LEU A 210 31.54 22.06 16.25
N PHE A 211 31.96 23.04 15.46
CA PHE A 211 31.30 23.32 14.17
C PHE A 211 31.43 22.14 13.23
N GLY A 212 32.61 21.53 13.09
CA GLY A 212 32.82 20.33 12.29
C GLY A 212 31.97 19.16 12.77
N GLY A 213 31.86 18.97 14.09
CA GLY A 213 31.01 17.95 14.69
C GLY A 213 29.51 18.18 14.42
N LEU A 214 29.04 19.41 14.52
CA LEU A 214 27.66 19.77 14.18
C LEU A 214 27.35 19.54 12.70
N VAL A 215 28.23 19.99 11.81
CA VAL A 215 28.07 19.78 10.37
C VAL A 215 28.09 18.29 10.03
N ALA A 216 29.06 17.55 10.53
CA ALA A 216 29.17 16.11 10.30
C ALA A 216 27.94 15.37 10.84
N GLY A 217 27.47 15.68 12.04
CA GLY A 217 26.29 15.06 12.65
C GLY A 217 25.02 15.34 11.86
N PHE A 218 24.79 16.62 11.50
CA PHE A 218 23.60 17.04 10.78
C PHE A 218 23.60 16.57 9.30
N VAL A 219 24.70 16.75 8.59
CA VAL A 219 24.81 16.35 7.17
C VAL A 219 24.73 14.85 7.02
N THR A 220 25.40 14.09 7.84
CA THR A 220 25.29 12.62 7.82
C THR A 220 23.89 12.16 8.15
N GLY A 221 23.22 12.80 9.11
CA GLY A 221 21.82 12.53 9.44
C GLY A 221 20.88 12.80 8.26
N ALA A 222 21.06 13.95 7.61
CA ALA A 222 20.19 14.35 6.49
C ALA A 222 20.35 13.47 5.24
N ILE A 223 21.56 12.97 4.96
CA ILE A 223 21.86 12.23 3.73
C ILE A 223 21.73 10.70 3.92
N TRP A 224 22.20 10.17 5.04
CA TRP A 224 22.41 8.72 5.21
C TRP A 224 21.37 8.02 6.05
N ARG A 225 20.58 8.75 6.85
CA ARG A 225 19.52 8.15 7.64
C ARG A 225 18.21 8.17 6.86
N PRO A 226 17.68 7.01 6.47
CA PRO A 226 16.39 6.96 5.80
C PRO A 226 15.33 7.52 6.76
N ARG A 227 14.64 8.56 6.34
CA ARG A 227 13.46 9.11 7.02
C ARG A 227 12.33 8.10 6.88
N ARG A 228 12.31 7.13 7.77
CA ARG A 228 11.23 6.15 7.84
C ARG A 228 10.02 6.85 8.48
N PRO A 229 8.81 6.66 7.93
CA PRO A 229 7.62 7.00 8.70
C PRO A 229 7.70 6.15 9.98
N SER A 230 7.74 6.81 11.13
CA SER A 230 7.57 6.12 12.40
C SER A 230 6.13 5.69 12.47
N ILE A 231 5.88 4.43 12.20
CA ILE A 231 4.61 3.79 12.51
C ILE A 231 4.74 3.42 13.97
N PRO A 232 4.02 4.10 14.90
CA PRO A 232 4.06 3.71 16.30
C PRO A 232 3.56 2.27 16.39
N TYR A 233 4.41 1.41 16.89
CA TYR A 233 4.12 0.03 17.19
C TYR A 233 3.49 0.01 18.57
N GLU A 234 2.26 0.50 18.70
CA GLU A 234 1.50 0.35 19.92
C GLU A 234 0.53 -0.81 19.74
N ASP A 235 0.58 -1.72 20.69
CA ASP A 235 -0.37 -2.80 20.83
C ASP A 235 -1.79 -2.20 21.00
N GLY A 236 -2.47 -2.08 19.89
CA GLY A 236 -3.93 -2.07 19.87
C GLY A 236 -4.67 -0.76 19.77
N VAL A 237 -4.15 0.42 19.99
CA VAL A 237 -4.96 1.65 19.85
C VAL A 237 -4.11 2.82 19.34
N GLN A 238 -4.21 3.14 18.07
CA GLN A 238 -3.96 4.49 17.63
C GLN A 238 -5.30 5.15 17.29
N GLU A 239 -5.62 6.13 18.09
CA GLU A 239 -6.63 7.14 17.76
C GLU A 239 -6.26 7.76 16.40
N SER A 240 -6.91 7.26 15.37
CA SER A 240 -6.87 7.87 14.03
C SER A 240 -7.86 9.03 13.91
N ASP A 241 -8.23 9.62 15.06
CA ASP A 241 -9.29 10.65 15.14
C ASP A 241 -8.99 11.95 14.38
N GLY A 242 -7.80 12.11 13.83
CA GLY A 242 -7.44 13.33 13.10
C GLY A 242 -7.45 13.25 11.58
N LEU A 243 -7.46 12.05 10.98
CA LEU A 243 -7.22 11.91 9.54
C LEU A 243 -8.48 11.65 8.71
N LEU A 244 -9.49 11.03 9.29
CA LEU A 244 -10.76 10.78 8.57
C LEU A 244 -11.74 11.95 8.67
N ALA A 245 -11.57 12.87 9.63
CA ALA A 245 -12.41 14.06 9.77
C ALA A 245 -12.22 15.09 8.64
N ASN A 246 -11.10 15.03 7.91
CA ASN A 246 -10.80 15.97 6.81
C ASN A 246 -11.15 15.40 5.41
N VAL A 247 -11.72 14.21 5.31
CA VAL A 247 -12.12 13.60 4.02
C VAL A 247 -13.62 13.75 3.77
N SER A 248 -14.37 14.29 4.74
CA SER A 248 -15.84 14.48 4.64
C SER A 248 -16.29 15.95 4.61
N GLN A 249 -15.44 16.88 4.20
CA GLN A 249 -15.88 18.25 3.88
C GLN A 249 -15.53 18.60 2.43
#